data_429fde36c8429d7f8feb859cc27e6c8e
#
_entry.id   429fde36c8429d7f8feb859cc27e6c8e
#
_cell.length_a   1.000
_cell.length_b   1.000
_cell.length_c   1.000
_cell.angle_alpha   90.00
_cell.angle_beta   90.00
_cell.angle_gamma   90.00
#
_symmetry.space_group_name_H-M   'P 1'
#
loop_
_entity.id
_entity.type
_entity.pdbx_description
1 polymer ?
#
loop_
_entity_poly.entity_id
_entity_poly.type
_entity_poly.pdbx_seq_one_letter_code
_entity_poly.pdbx_strand_id
1 'polypeptide(L)'
;VMDMIFNHCGSNNYLFKDMPAKDWFNFEGNYMQTSFKTATQMDPYTSDYDKKLAIDGWFTLTMPDFNQRNRHVATYLIQSSIWWIEYAGINGIRQDTHPYADFEMMAHWCKAVNDEYPSFNIVGETWLGSNVLISYWQKDSKLAYPKNSYLPTVMDFPLMEEINKAFDEETTEWNGGLFRLYEYLSQDIVYADPMSLLTFLDNHDTSRFYRSEEDTKNLNRYKQALTFLLTTRGIPQIYYGTEILMAADKANGDGLLRCDFPGGWQNDA
;
A
#
# COMPACT_ATOMS: atom_id res chain seq x y z
N VAL A 1 -4.66 -8.89 11.16
CA VAL A 1 -4.39 -8.53 9.76
C VAL A 1 -3.15 -9.25 9.30
N MET A 2 -3.16 -9.78 8.09
CA MET A 2 -2.02 -10.43 7.44
C MET A 2 -1.54 -9.59 6.27
N ASP A 3 -0.24 -9.44 6.13
CA ASP A 3 0.37 -8.85 4.95
C ASP A 3 0.58 -9.92 3.88
N MET A 4 -0.02 -9.73 2.70
CA MET A 4 0.07 -10.66 1.58
C MET A 4 0.73 -9.99 0.38
N ILE A 5 1.52 -10.75 -0.37
CA ILE A 5 2.30 -10.26 -1.51
C ILE A 5 1.95 -11.13 -2.72
N PHE A 6 1.16 -10.59 -3.67
CA PHE A 6 0.72 -11.33 -4.86
C PHE A 6 1.47 -10.94 -6.12
N ASN A 7 2.19 -9.83 -6.07
CA ASN A 7 2.99 -9.39 -7.20
C ASN A 7 4.20 -10.32 -7.43
N HIS A 8 4.93 -10.65 -6.38
CA HIS A 8 6.18 -11.40 -6.48
C HIS A 8 6.39 -12.33 -5.30
N CYS A 9 7.44 -13.14 -5.37
CA CYS A 9 7.97 -13.87 -4.22
C CYS A 9 9.49 -13.71 -4.14
N GLY A 10 10.11 -14.23 -3.10
CA GLY A 10 11.58 -14.28 -3.04
C GLY A 10 12.14 -15.35 -3.99
N SER A 11 13.30 -15.13 -4.61
CA SER A 11 13.97 -16.07 -5.52
C SER A 11 14.34 -17.41 -4.85
N ASN A 12 14.30 -17.47 -3.52
CA ASN A 12 14.48 -18.71 -2.74
C ASN A 12 13.17 -19.47 -2.49
N ASN A 13 12.03 -18.94 -2.93
CA ASN A 13 10.74 -19.61 -2.80
C ASN A 13 10.73 -20.92 -3.61
N TYR A 14 10.10 -21.95 -3.05
CA TYR A 14 10.02 -23.28 -3.68
C TYR A 14 9.29 -23.25 -5.03
N LEU A 15 8.27 -22.39 -5.18
CA LEU A 15 7.53 -22.24 -6.45
C LEU A 15 8.40 -21.66 -7.56
N PHE A 16 9.41 -20.88 -7.23
CA PHE A 16 10.34 -20.36 -8.22
C PHE A 16 11.47 -21.35 -8.52
N LYS A 17 11.97 -22.06 -7.51
CA LYS A 17 13.05 -23.05 -7.69
C LYS A 17 12.61 -24.30 -8.46
N ASP A 18 11.35 -24.68 -8.31
CA ASP A 18 10.73 -25.82 -8.98
C ASP A 18 9.36 -25.38 -9.55
N MET A 19 9.42 -24.60 -10.63
CA MET A 19 8.23 -23.99 -11.22
C MET A 19 7.25 -25.05 -11.72
N PRO A 20 5.98 -25.01 -11.28
CA PRO A 20 4.95 -25.95 -11.75
C PRO A 20 4.71 -25.89 -13.26
N ALA A 21 4.92 -24.73 -13.88
CA ALA A 21 4.85 -24.53 -15.33
C ALA A 21 5.74 -23.32 -15.73
N LYS A 22 6.18 -23.27 -16.99
CA LYS A 22 7.05 -22.19 -17.49
C LYS A 22 6.42 -20.80 -17.37
N ASP A 23 5.10 -20.71 -17.48
CA ASP A 23 4.32 -19.47 -17.40
C ASP A 23 3.80 -19.18 -16.00
N TRP A 24 4.37 -19.82 -14.95
CA TRP A 24 4.03 -19.52 -13.54
C TRP A 24 4.51 -18.14 -13.12
N PHE A 25 5.65 -17.73 -13.66
CA PHE A 25 6.22 -16.39 -13.48
C PHE A 25 6.28 -15.66 -14.83
N ASN A 26 6.15 -14.34 -14.76
CA ASN A 26 6.26 -13.49 -15.93
C ASN A 26 7.67 -13.61 -16.55
N PHE A 27 7.75 -13.41 -17.86
CA PHE A 27 8.95 -13.64 -18.68
C PHE A 27 9.54 -15.06 -18.53
N GLU A 28 8.68 -16.07 -18.29
CA GLU A 28 9.08 -17.48 -18.08
C GLU A 28 10.18 -17.66 -17.02
N GLY A 29 10.12 -16.86 -15.95
CA GLY A 29 11.11 -16.86 -14.87
C GLY A 29 12.42 -16.16 -15.19
N ASN A 30 12.51 -15.41 -16.29
CA ASN A 30 13.68 -14.61 -16.63
C ASN A 30 13.53 -13.19 -16.14
N TYR A 31 14.58 -12.65 -15.54
CA TYR A 31 14.56 -11.29 -15.01
C TYR A 31 14.36 -10.25 -16.12
N MET A 32 13.36 -9.40 -15.91
CA MET A 32 13.12 -8.17 -16.67
C MET A 32 12.68 -7.10 -15.69
N GLN A 33 13.47 -6.04 -15.55
CA GLN A 33 13.16 -4.94 -14.60
C GLN A 33 11.82 -4.28 -14.91
N THR A 34 10.98 -4.08 -13.90
CA THR A 34 9.76 -3.27 -14.05
C THR A 34 10.10 -1.80 -14.35
N SER A 35 9.23 -1.13 -15.10
CA SER A 35 9.32 0.31 -15.29
C SER A 35 8.89 1.12 -14.07
N PHE A 36 8.24 0.50 -13.08
CA PHE A 36 7.58 1.13 -11.92
C PHE A 36 6.49 2.15 -12.29
N LYS A 37 6.08 2.22 -13.55
CA LYS A 37 5.11 3.20 -14.04
C LYS A 37 3.68 2.65 -13.98
N THR A 38 3.18 2.35 -12.80
CA THR A 38 1.84 1.75 -12.60
C THR A 38 0.70 2.61 -13.14
N ALA A 39 0.87 3.93 -13.25
CA ALA A 39 -0.09 4.83 -13.88
C ALA A 39 -0.41 4.45 -15.34
N THR A 40 0.46 3.67 -16.01
CA THR A 40 0.23 3.14 -17.36
C THR A 40 -1.02 2.25 -17.46
N GLN A 41 -1.47 1.67 -16.35
CA GLN A 41 -2.70 0.87 -16.32
C GLN A 41 -3.98 1.72 -16.50
N MET A 42 -3.91 3.00 -16.16
CA MET A 42 -5.04 3.94 -16.22
C MET A 42 -4.97 4.84 -17.46
N ASP A 43 -3.78 5.05 -18.02
CA ASP A 43 -3.57 5.91 -19.17
C ASP A 43 -4.08 5.23 -20.45
N PRO A 44 -5.15 5.77 -21.09
CA PRO A 44 -5.70 5.19 -22.33
C PRO A 44 -4.76 5.28 -23.53
N TYR A 45 -3.71 6.09 -23.46
CA TYR A 45 -2.76 6.31 -24.55
C TYR A 45 -1.44 5.55 -24.37
N THR A 46 -1.28 4.86 -23.25
CA THR A 46 -0.08 4.06 -22.97
C THR A 46 0.05 2.88 -23.95
N SER A 47 1.27 2.63 -24.42
CA SER A 47 1.56 1.47 -25.26
C SER A 47 1.38 0.15 -24.48
N ASP A 48 1.05 -0.93 -25.19
CA ASP A 48 0.96 -2.27 -24.59
C ASP A 48 2.31 -2.73 -24.00
N TYR A 49 3.42 -2.28 -24.59
CA TYR A 49 4.77 -2.56 -24.09
C TYR A 49 5.00 -1.94 -22.71
N ASP A 50 4.65 -0.65 -22.53
CA ASP A 50 4.83 0.05 -21.26
C ASP A 50 3.92 -0.53 -20.16
N LYS A 51 2.65 -0.84 -20.51
CA LYS A 51 1.71 -1.53 -19.60
C LYS A 51 2.28 -2.86 -19.16
N LYS A 52 2.72 -3.67 -20.12
CA LYS A 52 3.29 -4.99 -19.85
C LYS A 52 4.53 -4.88 -18.95
N LEU A 53 5.43 -3.96 -19.23
CA LEU A 53 6.65 -3.82 -18.44
C LEU A 53 6.38 -3.33 -17.01
N ALA A 54 5.36 -2.51 -16.82
CA ALA A 54 4.95 -2.02 -15.50
C ALA A 54 4.34 -3.12 -14.62
N ILE A 55 3.56 -4.04 -15.23
CA ILE A 55 2.81 -5.09 -14.51
C ILE A 55 3.61 -6.38 -14.40
N ASP A 56 4.29 -6.79 -15.47
CA ASP A 56 4.98 -8.07 -15.54
C ASP A 56 6.44 -8.00 -15.09
N GLY A 57 6.99 -6.79 -14.99
CA GLY A 57 8.40 -6.59 -14.65
C GLY A 57 8.70 -6.86 -13.18
N TRP A 58 9.86 -7.45 -12.92
CA TRP A 58 10.32 -7.76 -11.57
C TRP A 58 10.89 -6.51 -10.88
N PHE A 59 10.71 -6.39 -9.58
CA PHE A 59 11.29 -5.28 -8.81
C PHE A 59 12.82 -5.37 -8.75
N THR A 60 13.32 -6.56 -8.48
CA THR A 60 14.74 -6.86 -8.45
C THR A 60 14.99 -8.29 -8.96
N LEU A 61 16.24 -8.62 -9.22
CA LEU A 61 16.66 -9.99 -9.59
C LEU A 61 16.20 -11.05 -8.56
N THR A 62 16.02 -10.68 -7.32
CA THR A 62 15.63 -11.59 -6.23
C THR A 62 14.13 -11.61 -5.95
N MET A 63 13.32 -10.89 -6.74
CA MET A 63 11.86 -10.79 -6.60
C MET A 63 11.16 -11.21 -7.90
N PRO A 64 11.14 -12.54 -8.23
CA PRO A 64 10.43 -13.03 -9.41
C PRO A 64 8.95 -12.71 -9.35
N ASP A 65 8.45 -12.17 -10.45
CA ASP A 65 7.08 -11.67 -10.59
C ASP A 65 6.14 -12.78 -11.02
N PHE A 66 5.03 -12.96 -10.28
CA PHE A 66 4.02 -13.96 -10.58
C PHE A 66 3.21 -13.59 -11.82
N ASN A 67 2.95 -14.55 -12.68
CA ASN A 67 2.00 -14.38 -13.77
C ASN A 67 0.56 -14.61 -13.28
N GLN A 68 -0.06 -13.57 -12.72
CA GLN A 68 -1.41 -13.64 -12.16
C GLN A 68 -2.48 -13.95 -13.22
N ARG A 69 -2.20 -13.76 -14.53
CA ARG A 69 -3.10 -14.15 -15.63
C ARG A 69 -3.11 -15.67 -15.89
N ASN A 70 -2.11 -16.40 -15.37
CA ASN A 70 -2.18 -17.85 -15.33
C ASN A 70 -3.26 -18.28 -14.32
N ARG A 71 -4.27 -19.03 -14.77
CA ARG A 71 -5.41 -19.46 -13.95
C ARG A 71 -4.99 -20.24 -12.69
N HIS A 72 -3.91 -21.01 -12.78
CA HIS A 72 -3.45 -21.82 -11.67
C HIS A 72 -2.75 -20.96 -10.61
N VAL A 73 -1.98 -19.94 -11.03
CA VAL A 73 -1.42 -18.94 -10.13
C VAL A 73 -2.54 -18.16 -9.43
N ALA A 74 -3.52 -17.66 -10.18
CA ALA A 74 -4.68 -16.96 -9.63
C ALA A 74 -5.44 -17.84 -8.60
N THR A 75 -5.74 -19.10 -8.96
CA THR A 75 -6.40 -20.04 -8.05
C THR A 75 -5.58 -20.28 -6.79
N TYR A 76 -4.26 -20.48 -6.93
CA TYR A 76 -3.37 -20.69 -5.78
C TYR A 76 -3.38 -19.49 -4.82
N LEU A 77 -3.28 -18.26 -5.34
CA LEU A 77 -3.26 -17.05 -4.52
C LEU A 77 -4.61 -16.83 -3.80
N ILE A 78 -5.74 -17.04 -4.49
CA ILE A 78 -7.08 -16.93 -3.91
C ILE A 78 -7.28 -17.99 -2.82
N GLN A 79 -6.99 -19.25 -3.11
CA GLN A 79 -7.15 -20.36 -2.17
C GLN A 79 -6.22 -20.22 -0.96
N SER A 80 -4.99 -19.74 -1.17
CA SER A 80 -4.06 -19.45 -0.07
C SER A 80 -4.60 -18.37 0.87
N SER A 81 -5.26 -17.34 0.33
CA SER A 81 -5.89 -16.29 1.16
C SER A 81 -7.01 -16.86 2.02
N ILE A 82 -7.93 -17.62 1.41
CA ILE A 82 -9.04 -18.27 2.12
C ILE A 82 -8.51 -19.23 3.19
N TRP A 83 -7.48 -20.02 2.84
CA TRP A 83 -6.86 -20.93 3.79
C TRP A 83 -6.26 -20.21 5.01
N TRP A 84 -5.58 -19.08 4.80
CA TRP A 84 -5.03 -18.32 5.91
C TRP A 84 -6.11 -17.65 6.76
N ILE A 85 -7.21 -17.18 6.16
CA ILE A 85 -8.35 -16.64 6.89
C ILE A 85 -8.91 -17.71 7.84
N GLU A 86 -9.15 -18.90 7.34
CA GLU A 86 -9.69 -20.02 8.11
C GLU A 86 -8.69 -20.55 9.15
N TYR A 87 -7.45 -20.80 8.74
CA TYR A 87 -6.44 -21.42 9.59
C TYR A 87 -5.99 -20.52 10.74
N ALA A 88 -5.77 -19.26 10.48
CA ALA A 88 -5.23 -18.31 11.46
C ALA A 88 -6.30 -17.39 12.08
N GLY A 89 -7.55 -17.44 11.61
CA GLY A 89 -8.64 -16.59 12.09
C GLY A 89 -8.35 -15.10 11.90
N ILE A 90 -7.74 -14.73 10.76
CA ILE A 90 -7.41 -13.33 10.47
C ILE A 90 -8.67 -12.55 10.09
N ASN A 91 -8.72 -11.26 10.47
CA ASN A 91 -9.88 -10.39 10.26
C ASN A 91 -9.67 -9.36 9.14
N GLY A 92 -8.52 -9.36 8.49
CA GLY A 92 -8.21 -8.45 7.40
C GLY A 92 -6.89 -8.80 6.71
N ILE A 93 -6.72 -8.30 5.50
CA ILE A 93 -5.50 -8.43 4.70
C ILE A 93 -5.01 -7.04 4.31
N ARG A 94 -3.71 -6.80 4.45
CA ARG A 94 -3.00 -5.76 3.70
C ARG A 94 -2.38 -6.41 2.49
N GLN A 95 -2.70 -5.92 1.30
CA GLN A 95 -2.13 -6.42 0.06
C GLN A 95 -1.00 -5.50 -0.41
N ASP A 96 0.22 -5.98 -0.25
CA ASP A 96 1.44 -5.34 -0.69
C ASP A 96 1.44 -5.06 -2.20
N THR A 97 2.01 -3.92 -2.61
CA THR A 97 2.23 -3.57 -4.02
C THR A 97 1.02 -3.79 -4.93
N HIS A 98 -0.21 -3.56 -4.43
CA HIS A 98 -1.46 -3.88 -5.12
C HIS A 98 -1.54 -3.41 -6.58
N PRO A 99 -1.10 -2.18 -6.95
CA PRO A 99 -1.17 -1.68 -8.32
C PRO A 99 -0.19 -2.31 -9.31
N TYR A 100 0.75 -3.12 -8.85
CA TYR A 100 1.74 -3.77 -9.72
C TYR A 100 1.26 -5.12 -10.26
N ALA A 101 0.29 -5.75 -9.63
CA ALA A 101 -0.30 -7.00 -10.09
C ALA A 101 -1.39 -6.76 -11.16
N ASP A 102 -1.77 -7.83 -11.87
CA ASP A 102 -2.83 -7.79 -12.88
C ASP A 102 -4.17 -7.34 -12.28
N PHE A 103 -4.75 -6.26 -12.81
CA PHE A 103 -5.98 -5.66 -12.28
C PHE A 103 -7.15 -6.63 -12.22
N GLU A 104 -7.37 -7.42 -13.28
CA GLU A 104 -8.53 -8.32 -13.37
C GLU A 104 -8.41 -9.48 -12.37
N MET A 105 -7.19 -10.01 -12.17
CA MET A 105 -6.98 -11.03 -11.17
C MET A 105 -7.14 -10.47 -9.76
N MET A 106 -6.61 -9.27 -9.48
CA MET A 106 -6.77 -8.62 -8.17
C MET A 106 -8.23 -8.30 -7.85
N ALA A 107 -8.99 -7.86 -8.85
CA ALA A 107 -10.43 -7.66 -8.72
C ALA A 107 -11.18 -8.96 -8.43
N HIS A 108 -10.82 -10.04 -9.14
CA HIS A 108 -11.39 -11.37 -8.92
C HIS A 108 -11.07 -11.90 -7.52
N TRP A 109 -9.83 -11.72 -7.06
CA TRP A 109 -9.43 -12.08 -5.69
C TRP A 109 -10.21 -11.30 -4.63
N CYS A 110 -10.26 -9.96 -4.74
CA CYS A 110 -11.04 -9.14 -3.82
C CYS A 110 -12.50 -9.58 -3.77
N LYS A 111 -13.09 -9.83 -4.94
CA LYS A 111 -14.48 -10.30 -5.03
C LYS A 111 -14.65 -11.67 -4.38
N ALA A 112 -13.77 -12.63 -4.66
CA ALA A 112 -13.85 -13.99 -4.12
C ALA A 112 -13.78 -13.98 -2.58
N VAL A 113 -12.87 -13.18 -2.01
CA VAL A 113 -12.75 -13.05 -0.54
C VAL A 113 -13.98 -12.36 0.05
N ASN A 114 -14.47 -11.27 -0.56
CA ASN A 114 -15.63 -10.55 -0.06
C ASN A 114 -16.97 -11.31 -0.22
N ASP A 115 -17.09 -12.15 -1.24
CA ASP A 115 -18.27 -13.02 -1.42
C ASP A 115 -18.31 -14.10 -0.32
N GLU A 116 -17.15 -14.67 0.07
CA GLU A 116 -17.05 -15.67 1.14
C GLU A 116 -17.15 -15.03 2.53
N TYR A 117 -16.55 -13.84 2.70
CA TYR A 117 -16.50 -13.12 3.98
C TYR A 117 -16.99 -11.68 3.80
N PRO A 118 -18.30 -11.40 3.78
CA PRO A 118 -18.85 -10.08 3.43
C PRO A 118 -18.40 -8.92 4.34
N SER A 119 -17.96 -9.21 5.57
CA SER A 119 -17.49 -8.21 6.54
C SER A 119 -15.96 -8.11 6.59
N PHE A 120 -15.26 -8.83 5.72
CA PHE A 120 -13.80 -8.88 5.72
C PHE A 120 -13.22 -7.64 5.03
N ASN A 121 -12.23 -6.99 5.62
CA ASN A 121 -11.59 -5.84 5.01
C ASN A 121 -10.26 -6.21 4.33
N ILE A 122 -10.08 -5.67 3.13
CA ILE A 122 -8.83 -5.74 2.37
C ILE A 122 -8.34 -4.32 2.17
N VAL A 123 -7.10 -4.07 2.57
CA VAL A 123 -6.39 -2.80 2.33
C VAL A 123 -5.35 -3.04 1.25
N GLY A 124 -5.46 -2.34 0.14
CA GLY A 124 -4.43 -2.35 -0.90
C GLY A 124 -3.39 -1.27 -0.66
N GLU A 125 -2.12 -1.66 -0.68
CA GLU A 125 -1.05 -0.68 -0.74
C GLU A 125 -1.03 -0.06 -2.14
N THR A 126 -1.58 1.13 -2.24
CA THR A 126 -1.70 1.91 -3.46
C THR A 126 -0.74 3.11 -3.43
N TRP A 127 0.56 2.83 -3.41
CA TRP A 127 1.58 3.88 -3.36
C TRP A 127 1.70 4.59 -4.72
N LEU A 128 0.83 5.55 -4.92
CA LEU A 128 0.71 6.35 -6.15
C LEU A 128 0.68 7.83 -5.79
N GLY A 129 1.20 8.68 -6.69
CA GLY A 129 1.50 10.09 -6.41
C GLY A 129 0.30 11.06 -6.47
N SER A 130 -0.95 10.57 -6.59
CA SER A 130 -2.12 11.45 -6.54
C SER A 130 -3.40 10.71 -6.14
N ASN A 131 -4.34 11.47 -5.59
CA ASN A 131 -5.66 10.98 -5.22
C ASN A 131 -6.45 10.39 -6.42
N VAL A 132 -6.31 10.97 -7.61
CA VAL A 132 -6.91 10.44 -8.85
C VAL A 132 -6.38 9.04 -9.14
N LEU A 133 -5.06 8.83 -9.01
CA LEU A 133 -4.44 7.54 -9.28
C LEU A 133 -4.83 6.47 -8.25
N ILE A 134 -4.89 6.81 -6.97
CA ILE A 134 -5.30 5.83 -5.95
C ILE A 134 -6.80 5.55 -5.98
N SER A 135 -7.63 6.56 -6.28
CA SER A 135 -9.09 6.38 -6.37
C SER A 135 -9.51 5.38 -7.45
N TYR A 136 -8.72 5.22 -8.51
CA TYR A 136 -8.94 4.22 -9.56
C TYR A 136 -9.02 2.79 -8.99
N TRP A 137 -8.25 2.51 -7.93
CA TRP A 137 -8.15 1.20 -7.31
C TRP A 137 -9.22 0.94 -6.24
N GLN A 138 -9.99 1.95 -5.84
CA GLN A 138 -11.05 1.76 -4.86
C GLN A 138 -12.26 1.08 -5.49
N LYS A 139 -12.92 0.21 -4.75
CA LYS A 139 -14.21 -0.38 -5.11
C LYS A 139 -15.19 0.70 -5.56
N ASP A 140 -15.93 0.42 -6.62
CA ASP A 140 -16.96 1.29 -7.20
C ASP A 140 -16.43 2.65 -7.71
N SER A 141 -15.14 2.74 -7.98
CA SER A 141 -14.52 3.93 -8.55
C SER A 141 -15.11 4.28 -9.92
N LYS A 142 -15.57 5.51 -10.05
CA LYS A 142 -16.08 6.03 -11.34
C LYS A 142 -14.96 6.16 -12.39
N LEU A 143 -13.72 6.33 -11.94
CA LEU A 143 -12.56 6.46 -12.82
C LEU A 143 -12.13 5.13 -13.43
N ALA A 144 -12.46 4.02 -12.80
CA ALA A 144 -12.19 2.68 -13.32
C ALA A 144 -13.30 2.12 -14.22
N TYR A 145 -14.48 2.78 -14.26
CA TYR A 145 -15.63 2.29 -15.02
C TYR A 145 -15.28 1.98 -16.49
N PRO A 146 -15.72 0.85 -17.08
CA PRO A 146 -16.67 -0.14 -16.52
C PRO A 146 -16.06 -1.20 -15.59
N LYS A 147 -14.77 -1.14 -15.32
CA LYS A 147 -14.11 -2.06 -14.39
C LYS A 147 -14.43 -1.73 -12.93
N ASN A 148 -14.32 -2.73 -12.06
CA ASN A 148 -14.42 -2.57 -10.61
C ASN A 148 -13.34 -3.40 -9.95
N SER A 149 -12.53 -2.79 -9.10
CA SER A 149 -11.46 -3.48 -8.37
C SER A 149 -11.97 -4.36 -7.23
N TYR A 150 -13.18 -4.10 -6.74
CA TYR A 150 -13.74 -4.68 -5.51
C TYR A 150 -12.86 -4.49 -4.26
N LEU A 151 -11.83 -3.65 -4.32
CA LEU A 151 -10.93 -3.34 -3.21
C LEU A 151 -11.59 -2.35 -2.25
N PRO A 152 -11.97 -2.75 -1.02
CA PRO A 152 -12.71 -1.86 -0.12
C PRO A 152 -11.91 -0.65 0.31
N THR A 153 -10.64 -0.85 0.67
CA THR A 153 -9.78 0.18 1.26
C THR A 153 -8.49 0.34 0.48
N VAL A 154 -8.14 1.58 0.17
CA VAL A 154 -6.86 1.97 -0.44
C VAL A 154 -6.06 2.85 0.51
N MET A 155 -4.74 2.76 0.49
CA MET A 155 -3.86 3.58 1.34
C MET A 155 -3.68 4.97 0.74
N ASP A 156 -3.90 6.00 1.55
CA ASP A 156 -3.85 7.41 1.14
C ASP A 156 -2.44 8.00 1.27
N PHE A 157 -1.52 7.51 0.44
CA PHE A 157 -0.15 8.02 0.38
C PHE A 157 -0.07 9.52 0.04
N PRO A 158 -0.85 10.06 -0.90
CA PRO A 158 -0.83 11.50 -1.16
C PRO A 158 -1.24 12.34 0.05
N LEU A 159 -2.23 11.91 0.85
CA LEU A 159 -2.56 12.62 2.10
C LEU A 159 -1.40 12.57 3.09
N MET A 160 -0.74 11.43 3.23
CA MET A 160 0.45 11.29 4.09
C MET A 160 1.55 12.26 3.67
N GLU A 161 1.82 12.38 2.38
CA GLU A 161 2.82 13.33 1.85
C GLU A 161 2.41 14.79 2.11
N GLU A 162 1.13 15.14 1.89
CA GLU A 162 0.63 16.48 2.15
C GLU A 162 0.61 16.83 3.65
N ILE A 163 0.31 15.86 4.54
CA ILE A 163 0.44 16.06 5.99
C ILE A 163 1.90 16.35 6.36
N ASN A 164 2.85 15.56 5.87
CA ASN A 164 4.25 15.76 6.15
C ASN A 164 4.71 17.17 5.73
N LYS A 165 4.37 17.60 4.51
CA LYS A 165 4.69 18.95 4.01
C LYS A 165 3.99 20.03 4.83
N ALA A 166 2.69 19.88 5.08
CA ALA A 166 1.88 20.89 5.77
C ALA A 166 2.37 21.19 7.18
N PHE A 167 2.87 20.18 7.89
CA PHE A 167 3.40 20.34 9.25
C PHE A 167 4.92 20.65 9.29
N ASP A 168 5.63 20.50 8.16
CA ASP A 168 7.04 20.92 8.03
C ASP A 168 7.17 22.38 7.62
N GLU A 169 6.19 22.94 6.92
CA GLU A 169 6.24 24.30 6.39
C GLU A 169 5.82 25.34 7.44
N GLU A 170 6.73 26.23 7.80
CA GLU A 170 6.42 27.45 8.56
C GLU A 170 6.19 28.60 7.57
N THR A 171 5.00 28.68 6.98
CA THR A 171 4.67 29.70 5.98
C THR A 171 3.30 30.31 6.18
N THR A 172 3.15 31.55 5.77
CA THR A 172 1.86 32.27 5.66
C THR A 172 1.38 32.39 4.22
N GLU A 173 2.09 31.72 3.29
CA GLU A 173 1.72 31.72 1.88
C GLU A 173 0.41 30.98 1.62
N TRP A 174 -0.30 31.42 0.59
CA TRP A 174 -1.62 30.90 0.20
C TRP A 174 -1.72 29.39 0.04
N ASN A 175 -0.66 28.76 -0.43
CA ASN A 175 -0.62 27.34 -0.84
C ASN A 175 0.34 26.52 0.02
N GLY A 176 0.70 27.01 1.19
CA GLY A 176 1.62 26.36 2.10
C GLY A 176 1.01 26.01 3.45
N GLY A 177 1.75 25.28 4.26
CA GLY A 177 1.32 24.87 5.60
C GLY A 177 -0.01 24.11 5.59
N LEU A 178 -0.83 24.33 6.61
CA LEU A 178 -2.12 23.62 6.77
C LEU A 178 -3.12 23.90 5.64
N PHE A 179 -2.93 24.94 4.83
CA PHE A 179 -3.82 25.20 3.69
C PHE A 179 -3.78 24.07 2.65
N ARG A 180 -2.63 23.40 2.50
CA ARG A 180 -2.50 22.19 1.66
C ARG A 180 -3.51 21.12 1.98
N LEU A 181 -3.80 20.93 3.27
CA LEU A 181 -4.74 19.89 3.72
C LEU A 181 -6.18 20.23 3.32
N TYR A 182 -6.56 21.54 3.35
CA TYR A 182 -7.87 21.96 2.84
C TYR A 182 -8.00 21.70 1.35
N GLU A 183 -6.98 22.04 0.57
CA GLU A 183 -6.98 21.80 -0.88
C GLU A 183 -7.03 20.30 -1.19
N TYR A 184 -6.24 19.50 -0.48
CA TYR A 184 -6.24 18.05 -0.68
C TYR A 184 -7.59 17.43 -0.35
N LEU A 185 -8.16 17.72 0.82
CA LEU A 185 -9.45 17.15 1.25
C LEU A 185 -10.61 17.62 0.36
N SER A 186 -10.53 18.81 -0.25
CA SER A 186 -11.53 19.27 -1.21
C SER A 186 -11.63 18.38 -2.46
N GLN A 187 -10.58 17.58 -2.74
CA GLN A 187 -10.52 16.66 -3.87
C GLN A 187 -11.10 15.27 -3.56
N ASP A 188 -11.64 15.05 -2.36
CA ASP A 188 -12.27 13.78 -1.97
C ASP A 188 -13.44 13.37 -2.88
N ILE A 189 -13.96 14.28 -3.69
CA ILE A 189 -14.96 14.05 -4.73
C ILE A 189 -14.54 12.97 -5.75
N VAL A 190 -13.24 12.69 -5.90
CA VAL A 190 -12.73 11.66 -6.85
C VAL A 190 -12.92 10.25 -6.32
N TYR A 191 -13.05 10.07 -5.00
CA TYR A 191 -13.21 8.77 -4.37
C TYR A 191 -14.66 8.29 -4.42
N ALA A 192 -14.85 6.98 -4.52
CA ALA A 192 -16.17 6.37 -4.35
C ALA A 192 -16.63 6.47 -2.88
N ASP A 193 -15.71 6.24 -1.95
CA ASP A 193 -15.95 6.37 -0.51
C ASP A 193 -14.67 6.87 0.20
N PRO A 194 -14.56 8.18 0.48
CA PRO A 194 -13.39 8.71 1.19
C PRO A 194 -13.29 8.25 2.66
N MET A 195 -14.39 7.76 3.26
CA MET A 195 -14.36 7.27 4.65
C MET A 195 -13.68 5.89 4.76
N SER A 196 -13.57 5.16 3.66
CA SER A 196 -12.89 3.86 3.59
C SER A 196 -11.41 3.95 3.19
N LEU A 197 -10.82 5.14 3.16
CA LEU A 197 -9.38 5.31 2.92
C LEU A 197 -8.58 5.01 4.18
N LEU A 198 -7.47 4.28 4.06
CA LEU A 198 -6.50 4.12 5.15
C LEU A 198 -5.58 5.33 5.19
N THR A 199 -5.63 6.08 6.27
CA THR A 199 -4.84 7.30 6.50
C THR A 199 -3.73 7.05 7.51
N PHE A 200 -2.57 7.68 7.34
CA PHE A 200 -1.40 7.48 8.20
C PHE A 200 -0.42 8.65 8.10
N LEU A 201 0.44 8.79 9.11
CA LEU A 201 1.53 9.78 9.10
C LEU A 201 2.82 9.20 8.52
N ASP A 202 3.05 7.93 8.80
CA ASP A 202 4.22 7.15 8.45
C ASP A 202 3.89 5.66 8.45
N ASN A 203 4.82 4.86 7.93
CA ASN A 203 4.76 3.41 7.97
C ASN A 203 6.19 2.81 7.95
N HIS A 204 6.30 1.49 7.77
CA HIS A 204 7.57 0.77 7.74
C HIS A 204 8.45 1.07 6.50
N ASP A 205 7.93 1.75 5.49
CA ASP A 205 8.62 2.10 4.23
C ASP A 205 8.94 3.58 4.10
N THR A 206 8.43 4.41 4.99
CA THR A 206 8.65 5.86 5.00
C THR A 206 9.44 6.30 6.23
N SER A 207 10.07 7.46 6.19
CA SER A 207 10.61 8.06 7.41
C SER A 207 9.50 8.19 8.45
N ARG A 208 9.83 7.95 9.72
CA ARG A 208 8.88 8.24 10.80
C ARG A 208 8.55 9.73 10.81
N PHE A 209 7.34 10.07 11.15
CA PHE A 209 6.92 11.48 11.25
C PHE A 209 7.70 12.20 12.36
N TYR A 210 8.00 11.53 13.47
CA TYR A 210 8.92 11.98 14.50
C TYR A 210 10.33 11.53 14.11
N ARG A 211 11.12 12.44 13.50
CA ARG A 211 12.39 12.09 12.84
C ARG A 211 13.60 12.14 13.74
N SER A 212 13.59 12.97 14.80
CA SER A 212 14.71 13.17 15.70
C SER A 212 14.24 13.44 17.12
N GLU A 213 14.88 12.77 18.07
CA GLU A 213 14.65 12.98 19.51
C GLU A 213 15.21 14.33 20.00
N GLU A 214 16.15 14.93 19.27
CA GLU A 214 16.80 16.19 19.65
C GLU A 214 15.97 17.43 19.33
N ASP A 215 14.99 17.32 18.47
CA ASP A 215 14.14 18.45 18.07
C ASP A 215 12.89 18.57 18.96
N THR A 216 12.96 19.39 19.97
CA THR A 216 11.85 19.65 20.91
C THR A 216 10.64 20.31 20.26
N LYS A 217 10.77 20.99 19.12
CA LYS A 217 9.65 21.52 18.33
C LYS A 217 8.83 20.41 17.69
N ASN A 218 9.47 19.29 17.40
CA ASN A 218 8.85 18.12 16.78
C ASN A 218 7.70 17.55 17.60
N LEU A 219 7.77 17.57 18.92
CA LEU A 219 6.71 16.98 19.75
C LEU A 219 5.36 17.68 19.58
N ASN A 220 5.35 19.03 19.51
CA ASN A 220 4.12 19.79 19.31
C ASN A 220 3.56 19.57 17.90
N ARG A 221 4.42 19.61 16.90
CA ARG A 221 4.10 19.29 15.51
C ARG A 221 3.50 17.89 15.41
N TYR A 222 4.13 16.93 16.04
CA TYR A 222 3.68 15.54 16.06
C TYR A 222 2.30 15.37 16.69
N LYS A 223 2.05 16.00 17.85
CA LYS A 223 0.74 16.00 18.51
C LYS A 223 -0.35 16.61 17.63
N GLN A 224 -0.03 17.72 16.93
CA GLN A 224 -0.98 18.34 16.00
C GLN A 224 -1.29 17.43 14.81
N ALA A 225 -0.28 16.80 14.21
CA ALA A 225 -0.46 15.85 13.12
C ALA A 225 -1.26 14.62 13.54
N LEU A 226 -1.00 14.07 14.74
CA LEU A 226 -1.82 12.98 15.30
C LEU A 226 -3.26 13.41 15.55
N THR A 227 -3.48 14.62 16.05
CA THR A 227 -4.83 15.16 16.23
C THR A 227 -5.55 15.24 14.88
N PHE A 228 -4.87 15.76 13.85
CA PHE A 228 -5.42 15.81 12.50
C PHE A 228 -5.76 14.39 12.00
N LEU A 229 -4.82 13.45 12.08
CA LEU A 229 -5.02 12.08 11.63
C LEU A 229 -6.24 11.41 12.30
N LEU A 230 -6.39 11.59 13.60
CA LEU A 230 -7.45 10.94 14.40
C LEU A 230 -8.82 11.63 14.30
N THR A 231 -8.88 12.83 13.72
CA THR A 231 -10.12 13.62 13.60
C THR A 231 -10.53 13.91 12.15
N THR A 232 -9.68 13.56 11.18
CA THR A 232 -10.01 13.65 9.76
C THR A 232 -10.80 12.41 9.29
N ARG A 233 -11.19 12.41 8.02
CA ARG A 233 -11.89 11.29 7.39
C ARG A 233 -10.97 10.08 7.21
N GLY A 234 -11.55 8.90 7.05
CA GLY A 234 -10.84 7.65 6.78
C GLY A 234 -10.60 6.79 8.02
N ILE A 235 -9.79 5.77 7.85
CA ILE A 235 -9.42 4.79 8.86
C ILE A 235 -7.98 5.08 9.29
N PRO A 236 -7.74 5.63 10.50
CA PRO A 236 -6.39 6.00 10.90
C PRO A 236 -5.54 4.77 11.22
N GLN A 237 -4.35 4.70 10.63
CA GLN A 237 -3.30 3.74 10.97
C GLN A 237 -2.22 4.42 11.78
N ILE A 238 -1.86 3.84 12.91
CA ILE A 238 -0.73 4.25 13.75
C ILE A 238 0.36 3.18 13.64
N TYR A 239 1.56 3.59 13.24
CA TYR A 239 2.70 2.69 13.17
C TYR A 239 3.24 2.40 14.57
N TYR A 240 3.64 1.16 14.87
CA TYR A 240 4.16 0.79 16.19
C TYR A 240 5.35 1.67 16.61
N GLY A 241 5.45 1.95 17.89
CA GLY A 241 6.49 2.83 18.44
C GLY A 241 6.15 4.33 18.38
N THR A 242 5.06 4.71 17.70
CA THR A 242 4.51 6.07 17.71
C THR A 242 4.20 6.51 19.13
N GLU A 243 3.64 5.62 19.95
CA GLU A 243 3.23 5.83 21.35
C GLU A 243 4.40 6.13 22.30
N ILE A 244 5.61 5.73 21.94
CA ILE A 244 6.84 5.97 22.70
C ILE A 244 7.84 6.89 21.95
N LEU A 245 7.38 7.55 20.90
CA LEU A 245 8.15 8.52 20.11
C LEU A 245 9.39 7.90 19.43
N MET A 246 9.31 6.66 18.96
CA MET A 246 10.39 6.09 18.15
C MET A 246 10.66 6.98 16.92
N ALA A 247 11.92 7.35 16.75
CA ALA A 247 12.36 8.24 15.67
C ALA A 247 13.24 7.50 14.67
N ALA A 248 13.03 7.71 13.38
CA ALA A 248 13.92 7.19 12.34
C ALA A 248 13.69 7.89 11.00
N ASP A 249 14.77 8.05 10.23
CA ASP A 249 14.73 8.56 8.87
C ASP A 249 15.06 7.44 7.87
N LYS A 250 14.30 7.35 6.80
CA LYS A 250 14.48 6.41 5.68
C LYS A 250 15.89 6.49 5.07
N ALA A 251 16.49 7.69 5.04
CA ALA A 251 17.83 7.90 4.54
C ALA A 251 18.89 7.08 5.30
N ASN A 252 18.60 6.68 6.53
CA ASN A 252 19.48 5.87 7.38
C ASN A 252 19.25 4.35 7.23
N GLY A 253 18.35 3.96 6.35
CA GLY A 253 18.05 2.56 6.00
C GLY A 253 16.84 1.96 6.71
N ASP A 254 16.27 0.93 6.10
CA ASP A 254 15.04 0.28 6.54
C ASP A 254 15.15 -0.40 7.92
N GLY A 255 16.32 -0.88 8.28
CA GLY A 255 16.56 -1.54 9.57
C GLY A 255 16.25 -0.65 10.77
N LEU A 256 16.49 0.67 10.65
CA LEU A 256 16.17 1.63 11.71
C LEU A 256 14.67 1.96 11.76
N LEU A 257 14.00 1.97 10.61
CA LEU A 257 12.53 2.15 10.57
C LEU A 257 11.79 0.99 11.21
N ARG A 258 12.34 -0.22 11.08
CA ARG A 258 11.73 -1.51 11.44
C ARG A 258 12.44 -2.19 12.62
N CYS A 259 13.15 -1.42 13.44
CA CYS A 259 13.81 -1.96 14.62
C CYS A 259 12.80 -2.51 15.64
N ASP A 260 13.24 -3.44 16.47
CA ASP A 260 12.39 -4.02 17.51
C ASP A 260 11.87 -2.95 18.47
N PHE A 261 10.67 -3.19 18.98
CA PHE A 261 10.10 -2.34 20.01
C PHE A 261 10.95 -2.44 21.28
N PRO A 262 11.41 -1.32 21.85
CA PRO A 262 12.31 -1.34 23.00
C PRO A 262 11.53 -1.65 24.27
N GLY A 263 11.48 -2.91 24.64
CA GLY A 263 10.87 -3.38 25.89
C GLY A 263 9.51 -4.05 25.74
N GLY A 264 8.91 -4.44 26.86
CA GLY A 264 7.63 -5.17 26.89
C GLY A 264 7.77 -6.67 26.65
N TRP A 265 9.00 -7.17 26.56
CA TRP A 265 9.28 -8.59 26.38
C TRP A 265 9.37 -9.33 27.71
N GLN A 266 9.19 -10.65 27.70
CA GLN A 266 9.35 -11.47 28.89
C GLN A 266 10.76 -11.31 29.47
N ASN A 267 10.87 -10.86 30.72
CA ASN A 267 12.08 -10.55 31.50
C ASN A 267 12.69 -9.15 31.24
N ASP A 268 12.00 -8.23 30.62
CA ASP A 268 12.39 -6.82 30.64
C ASP A 268 12.27 -6.26 32.06
N ALA A 269 13.27 -5.40 32.45
CA ALA A 269 13.36 -4.80 33.77
C ALA A 269 12.39 -3.61 33.93
#